data_5964fccbb17269ec1d6f485c16bd37a8
#
_entry.id   5964fccbb17269ec1d6f485c16bd37a8
#
_cell.length_a   1.000
_cell.length_b   1.000
_cell.length_c   1.000
_cell.angle_alpha   90.00
_cell.angle_beta   90.00
_cell.angle_gamma   90.00
#
_symmetry.space_group_name_H-M   'P 1'
#
loop_
_entity.id
_entity.type
_entity.pdbx_description
1 polymer ?
#
loop_
_entity_poly.entity_id
_entity_poly.type
_entity_poly.pdbx_seq_one_letter_code
_entity_poly.pdbx_strand_id
1 'polypeptide(L)'
;MGKIAIVTDSNSGITQAQAEELGVYVIPMPFYINEKMYLEGVTLTQEEFYEKLKKDEPISTSQPSPADLCDLWDKLLRDYEEIVHIPMSSGLSASCSTAMGLAIDYNGRVQVVDNQRISVTQRQSVMDAKMLAETGKSAAEIKKILTDQKLDSSIYITLDTLKYLKKGGRITPAAAAIGTVLNLKPVLQIQGEKLDAYAKVRGKKQAKRAMLKAMKNDWETRFKEYASDGEMCLQAAYTGNLEEAEEFKKEIQEVFPGMEIHMDPLSLSVACHIGYGALAVACLRKVTL
;
A
#
# COMPACT_ATOMS: atom_id res chain seq x y z
N MET A 1 -6.52 24.94 18.03
CA MET A 1 -6.43 23.51 17.71
C MET A 1 -4.99 23.21 17.38
N GLY A 2 -4.45 22.11 17.91
CA GLY A 2 -3.06 21.76 17.74
C GLY A 2 -2.73 21.39 16.29
N LYS A 3 -1.50 21.69 15.88
CA LYS A 3 -1.02 21.34 14.55
C LYS A 3 -0.59 19.86 14.54
N ILE A 4 -1.15 19.05 13.62
CA ILE A 4 -0.88 17.62 13.51
C ILE A 4 0.03 17.34 12.31
N ALA A 5 1.11 16.58 12.52
CA ALA A 5 1.93 16.05 11.43
C ALA A 5 1.37 14.70 10.96
N ILE A 6 1.21 14.53 9.66
CA ILE A 6 0.86 13.24 9.05
C ILE A 6 2.12 12.57 8.52
N VAL A 7 2.40 11.38 9.03
CA VAL A 7 3.59 10.58 8.70
C VAL A 7 3.16 9.25 8.08
N THR A 8 3.86 8.80 7.05
CA THR A 8 3.69 7.48 6.46
C THR A 8 5.05 6.90 6.05
N ASP A 9 5.08 5.70 5.52
CA ASP A 9 6.27 5.11 4.90
C ASP A 9 6.17 5.10 3.36
N SER A 10 7.29 4.83 2.67
CA SER A 10 7.34 4.85 1.20
C SER A 10 6.46 3.80 0.53
N ASN A 11 5.92 2.81 1.28
CA ASN A 11 4.97 1.84 0.72
C ASN A 11 3.61 2.46 0.37
N SER A 12 3.32 3.67 0.87
CA SER A 12 2.16 4.45 0.42
C SER A 12 2.23 4.86 -1.06
N GLY A 13 3.41 4.77 -1.69
CA GLY A 13 3.65 5.26 -3.04
C GLY A 13 3.88 6.77 -3.13
N ILE A 14 3.78 7.50 -2.01
CA ILE A 14 4.04 8.93 -1.96
C ILE A 14 5.56 9.15 -2.02
N THR A 15 6.02 9.83 -3.07
CA THR A 15 7.43 10.21 -3.22
C THR A 15 7.80 11.36 -2.30
N GLN A 16 9.10 11.61 -2.07
CA GLN A 16 9.56 12.74 -1.26
C GLN A 16 9.07 14.10 -1.81
N ALA A 17 9.10 14.26 -3.14
CA ALA A 17 8.59 15.48 -3.80
C ALA A 17 7.08 15.66 -3.58
N GLN A 18 6.30 14.59 -3.74
CA GLN A 18 4.86 14.64 -3.45
C GLN A 18 4.57 14.88 -1.96
N ALA A 19 5.41 14.35 -1.07
CA ALA A 19 5.27 14.58 0.37
C ALA A 19 5.42 16.07 0.73
N GLU A 20 6.40 16.76 0.12
CA GLU A 20 6.57 18.20 0.28
C GLU A 20 5.34 18.99 -0.23
N GLU A 21 4.84 18.67 -1.42
CA GLU A 21 3.64 19.29 -1.99
C GLU A 21 2.38 19.07 -1.14
N LEU A 22 2.22 17.86 -0.61
CA LEU A 22 1.09 17.47 0.23
C LEU A 22 1.21 17.96 1.68
N GLY A 23 2.40 18.38 2.11
CA GLY A 23 2.65 18.76 3.50
C GLY A 23 2.58 17.56 4.46
N VAL A 24 3.03 16.39 4.01
CA VAL A 24 3.12 15.15 4.80
C VAL A 24 4.57 14.67 4.87
N TYR A 25 4.85 13.69 5.70
CA TYR A 25 6.20 13.18 5.91
C TYR A 25 6.29 11.70 5.57
N VAL A 26 7.28 11.33 4.77
CA VAL A 26 7.48 9.95 4.33
C VAL A 26 8.82 9.44 4.84
N ILE A 27 8.79 8.38 5.67
CA ILE A 27 9.99 7.65 6.05
C ILE A 27 10.30 6.59 4.98
N PRO A 28 11.49 6.59 4.36
CA PRO A 28 11.82 5.62 3.33
C PRO A 28 12.02 4.23 3.92
N MET A 29 11.44 3.22 3.27
CA MET A 29 11.65 1.81 3.63
C MET A 29 12.99 1.34 3.06
N PRO A 30 13.89 0.77 3.89
CA PRO A 30 15.14 0.22 3.41
C PRO A 30 14.93 -1.15 2.76
N PHE A 31 15.68 -1.40 1.71
CA PHE A 31 15.84 -2.72 1.11
C PHE A 31 17.30 -2.97 0.73
N TYR A 32 17.66 -4.23 0.55
CA TYR A 32 19.03 -4.64 0.33
C TYR A 32 19.15 -5.41 -0.98
N ILE A 33 20.16 -5.09 -1.78
CA ILE A 33 20.57 -5.84 -2.97
C ILE A 33 22.03 -6.19 -2.80
N ASN A 34 22.39 -7.49 -2.81
CA ASN A 34 23.74 -7.97 -2.52
C ASN A 34 24.30 -7.36 -1.23
N GLU A 35 23.51 -7.39 -0.15
CA GLU A 35 23.86 -6.85 1.19
C GLU A 35 24.06 -5.33 1.25
N LYS A 36 24.03 -4.62 0.12
CA LYS A 36 24.05 -3.16 0.07
C LYS A 36 22.66 -2.60 0.31
N MET A 37 22.55 -1.68 1.26
CA MET A 37 21.30 -0.99 1.58
C MET A 37 20.99 0.08 0.56
N TYR A 38 19.70 0.18 0.20
CA TYR A 38 19.13 1.20 -0.66
C TYR A 38 17.87 1.79 -0.05
N LEU A 39 17.61 3.05 -0.37
CA LEU A 39 16.39 3.77 -0.02
C LEU A 39 15.71 4.20 -1.32
N GLU A 40 14.44 3.88 -1.45
CA GLU A 40 13.64 4.17 -2.65
C GLU A 40 13.59 5.67 -2.93
N GLY A 41 13.83 6.05 -4.20
CA GLY A 41 13.79 7.45 -4.63
C GLY A 41 14.91 8.33 -4.07
N VAL A 42 15.82 7.75 -3.26
CA VAL A 42 16.96 8.45 -2.66
C VAL A 42 18.28 7.91 -3.21
N THR A 43 18.46 6.58 -3.17
CA THR A 43 19.74 5.95 -3.54
C THR A 43 19.63 4.96 -4.70
N LEU A 44 18.44 4.71 -5.22
CA LEU A 44 18.19 3.83 -6.37
C LEU A 44 16.92 4.25 -7.10
N THR A 45 16.98 4.26 -8.44
CA THR A 45 15.81 4.48 -9.29
C THR A 45 15.02 3.19 -9.54
N GLN A 46 13.81 3.32 -10.07
CA GLN A 46 13.00 2.15 -10.45
C GLN A 46 13.65 1.33 -11.58
N GLU A 47 14.22 1.99 -12.59
CA GLU A 47 14.90 1.34 -13.71
C GLU A 47 16.08 0.50 -13.24
N GLU A 48 16.95 1.08 -12.42
CA GLU A 48 18.11 0.38 -11.83
C GLU A 48 17.68 -0.82 -10.98
N PHE A 49 16.60 -0.67 -10.21
CA PHE A 49 16.06 -1.76 -9.40
C PHE A 49 15.60 -2.93 -10.28
N TYR A 50 14.79 -2.69 -11.32
CA TYR A 50 14.28 -3.77 -12.15
C TYR A 50 15.37 -4.43 -12.98
N GLU A 51 16.44 -3.72 -13.39
CA GLU A 51 17.61 -4.34 -14.01
C GLU A 51 18.33 -5.31 -13.07
N LYS A 52 18.46 -4.97 -11.79
CA LYS A 52 19.02 -5.86 -10.75
C LYS A 52 18.10 -7.06 -10.48
N LEU A 53 16.79 -6.81 -10.41
CA LEU A 53 15.80 -7.87 -10.21
C LEU A 53 15.82 -8.90 -11.36
N LYS A 54 15.98 -8.45 -12.63
CA LYS A 54 16.12 -9.32 -13.81
C LYS A 54 17.37 -10.21 -13.74
N LYS A 55 18.44 -9.72 -13.14
CA LYS A 55 19.69 -10.48 -12.92
C LYS A 55 19.59 -11.49 -11.76
N ASP A 56 18.43 -11.59 -11.11
CA ASP A 56 18.17 -12.45 -9.95
C ASP A 56 19.13 -12.20 -8.77
N GLU A 57 19.58 -10.95 -8.62
CA GLU A 57 20.43 -10.56 -7.50
C GLU A 57 19.70 -10.84 -6.16
N PRO A 58 20.41 -11.23 -5.10
CA PRO A 58 19.82 -11.43 -3.77
C PRO A 58 19.20 -10.14 -3.24
N ILE A 59 17.88 -10.15 -3.04
CA ILE A 59 17.11 -8.99 -2.55
C ILE A 59 16.42 -9.38 -1.23
N SER A 60 16.48 -8.45 -0.27
CA SER A 60 15.73 -8.52 0.99
C SER A 60 15.23 -7.15 1.41
N THR A 61 14.26 -7.09 2.30
CA THR A 61 13.69 -5.85 2.82
C THR A 61 13.83 -5.78 4.34
N SER A 62 13.82 -4.57 4.87
CA SER A 62 13.79 -4.32 6.31
C SER A 62 12.77 -3.21 6.61
N GLN A 63 12.44 -3.05 7.88
CA GLN A 63 11.75 -1.86 8.37
C GLN A 63 12.73 -0.70 8.57
N PRO A 64 12.28 0.56 8.64
CA PRO A 64 13.10 1.67 9.13
C PRO A 64 13.68 1.35 10.50
N SER A 65 14.88 1.86 10.80
CA SER A 65 15.44 1.65 12.13
C SER A 65 14.58 2.36 13.19
N PRO A 66 14.43 1.79 14.40
CA PRO A 66 13.75 2.48 15.49
C PRO A 66 14.32 3.88 15.77
N ALA A 67 15.64 4.06 15.64
CA ALA A 67 16.30 5.35 15.83
C ALA A 67 15.84 6.37 14.77
N ASP A 68 15.87 6.02 13.47
CA ASP A 68 15.43 6.92 12.40
C ASP A 68 13.97 7.35 12.57
N LEU A 69 13.13 6.43 13.05
CA LEU A 69 11.72 6.71 13.28
C LEU A 69 11.53 7.66 14.47
N CYS A 70 12.21 7.43 15.58
CA CYS A 70 12.17 8.32 16.75
C CYS A 70 12.76 9.69 16.42
N ASP A 71 13.89 9.76 15.71
CA ASP A 71 14.51 11.02 15.29
C ASP A 71 13.55 11.86 14.41
N LEU A 72 12.78 11.20 13.50
CA LEU A 72 11.77 11.86 12.72
C LEU A 72 10.66 12.43 13.60
N TRP A 73 10.11 11.63 14.53
CA TRP A 73 9.04 12.07 15.42
C TRP A 73 9.52 13.20 16.35
N ASP A 74 10.71 13.10 16.95
CA ASP A 74 11.28 14.11 17.81
C ASP A 74 11.50 15.43 17.08
N LYS A 75 11.94 15.38 15.81
CA LYS A 75 12.07 16.55 14.97
C LYS A 75 10.70 17.20 14.70
N LEU A 76 9.70 16.41 14.34
CA LEU A 76 8.36 16.90 14.04
C LEU A 76 7.66 17.49 15.27
N LEU A 77 7.82 16.88 16.43
CA LEU A 77 7.21 17.34 17.68
C LEU A 77 7.79 18.64 18.23
N ARG A 78 8.76 19.26 17.56
CA ARG A 78 9.21 20.64 17.83
C ARG A 78 8.25 21.68 17.25
N ASP A 79 7.61 21.33 16.10
CA ASP A 79 6.76 22.25 15.33
C ASP A 79 5.28 21.82 15.33
N TYR A 80 4.98 20.59 15.74
CA TYR A 80 3.66 19.98 15.80
C TYR A 80 3.33 19.53 17.22
N GLU A 81 2.06 19.58 17.57
CA GLU A 81 1.58 19.12 18.89
C GLU A 81 1.40 17.60 18.92
N GLU A 82 0.91 17.02 17.82
CA GLU A 82 0.63 15.60 17.69
C GLU A 82 1.11 15.05 16.32
N ILE A 83 1.28 13.74 16.23
CA ILE A 83 1.61 13.00 15.02
C ILE A 83 0.57 11.91 14.79
N VAL A 84 0.10 11.77 13.55
CA VAL A 84 -0.58 10.58 13.05
C VAL A 84 0.38 9.85 12.12
N HIS A 85 0.84 8.67 12.53
CA HIS A 85 1.73 7.82 11.75
C HIS A 85 0.95 6.65 11.15
N ILE A 86 0.94 6.54 9.82
CA ILE A 86 0.21 5.54 9.04
C ILE A 86 1.22 4.65 8.31
N PRO A 87 1.78 3.62 8.96
CA PRO A 87 2.67 2.66 8.32
C PRO A 87 1.87 1.67 7.47
N MET A 88 2.58 0.90 6.62
CA MET A 88 1.96 -0.23 5.92
C MET A 88 1.39 -1.27 6.90
N SER A 89 0.44 -2.07 6.41
CA SER A 89 -0.25 -3.14 7.15
C SER A 89 0.68 -3.94 8.08
N SER A 90 0.25 -4.11 9.34
CA SER A 90 0.92 -4.98 10.33
C SER A 90 1.02 -6.44 9.88
N GLY A 91 0.12 -6.90 9.03
CA GLY A 91 0.16 -8.25 8.46
C GLY A 91 1.25 -8.46 7.40
N LEU A 92 1.82 -7.38 6.85
CA LEU A 92 2.83 -7.43 5.80
C LEU A 92 4.22 -7.02 6.31
N SER A 93 4.31 -6.19 7.36
CA SER A 93 5.57 -5.74 7.94
C SER A 93 5.47 -5.56 9.45
N ALA A 94 6.55 -5.86 10.15
CA ALA A 94 6.68 -5.57 11.58
C ALA A 94 6.82 -4.06 11.89
N SER A 95 7.01 -3.21 10.87
CA SER A 95 7.19 -1.76 11.06
C SER A 95 6.05 -1.11 11.84
N CYS A 96 4.80 -1.55 11.60
CA CYS A 96 3.63 -1.05 12.31
C CYS A 96 3.68 -1.39 13.82
N SER A 97 3.93 -2.65 14.17
CA SER A 97 4.01 -3.08 15.57
C SER A 97 5.21 -2.46 16.29
N THR A 98 6.35 -2.29 15.60
CA THR A 98 7.51 -1.55 16.14
C THR A 98 7.14 -0.09 16.41
N ALA A 99 6.51 0.59 15.46
CA ALA A 99 6.06 1.97 15.64
C ALA A 99 5.06 2.11 16.80
N MET A 100 4.12 1.18 16.95
CA MET A 100 3.17 1.15 18.08
C MET A 100 3.90 1.02 19.42
N GLY A 101 4.90 0.15 19.50
CA GLY A 101 5.72 -0.01 20.72
C GLY A 101 6.46 1.27 21.08
N LEU A 102 7.12 1.90 20.10
CA LEU A 102 7.86 3.15 20.32
C LEU A 102 6.94 4.33 20.71
N ALA A 103 5.73 4.38 20.13
CA ALA A 103 4.78 5.46 20.39
C ALA A 103 4.31 5.53 21.86
N ILE A 104 4.47 4.46 22.64
CA ILE A 104 4.13 4.44 24.09
C ILE A 104 4.89 5.52 24.85
N ASP A 105 6.15 5.74 24.50
CA ASP A 105 7.04 6.71 25.18
C ASP A 105 6.70 8.18 24.85
N TYR A 106 5.80 8.40 23.89
CA TYR A 106 5.40 9.75 23.46
C TYR A 106 4.14 10.30 24.16
N ASN A 107 3.65 9.63 25.21
CA ASN A 107 2.54 10.09 26.06
C ASN A 107 1.27 10.46 25.26
N GLY A 108 0.94 9.69 24.22
CA GLY A 108 -0.24 9.89 23.38
C GLY A 108 -0.07 10.93 22.27
N ARG A 109 1.05 11.65 22.21
CA ARG A 109 1.32 12.63 21.15
C ARG A 109 1.59 11.99 19.79
N VAL A 110 1.96 10.71 19.74
CA VAL A 110 2.13 9.93 18.52
C VAL A 110 1.06 8.86 18.45
N GLN A 111 0.18 8.95 17.45
CA GLN A 111 -0.87 7.97 17.19
C GLN A 111 -0.53 7.14 15.96
N VAL A 112 -0.22 5.86 16.17
CA VAL A 112 0.06 4.93 15.06
C VAL A 112 -1.22 4.25 14.61
N VAL A 113 -1.50 4.29 13.30
CA VAL A 113 -2.71 3.75 12.68
C VAL A 113 -2.38 2.42 12.00
N ASP A 114 -2.92 1.32 12.49
CA ASP A 114 -2.93 0.04 11.77
C ASP A 114 -4.30 -0.18 11.12
N ASN A 115 -4.46 0.32 9.91
CA ASN A 115 -5.67 0.09 9.13
C ASN A 115 -5.51 -0.97 8.04
N GLN A 116 -4.45 -1.78 8.13
CA GLN A 116 -4.17 -2.93 7.27
C GLN A 116 -4.14 -2.59 5.76
N ARG A 117 -3.72 -1.38 5.42
CA ARG A 117 -3.60 -0.90 4.04
C ARG A 117 -2.16 -0.85 3.55
N ILE A 118 -1.98 -0.78 2.24
CA ILE A 118 -0.70 -0.72 1.56
C ILE A 118 -0.87 -0.03 0.20
N SER A 119 0.21 0.59 -0.33
CA SER A 119 0.24 1.20 -1.65
C SER A 119 -0.85 2.28 -1.81
N VAL A 120 -1.54 2.30 -2.93
CA VAL A 120 -2.59 3.29 -3.25
C VAL A 120 -3.68 3.38 -2.15
N THR A 121 -4.01 2.27 -1.49
CA THR A 121 -4.98 2.30 -0.37
C THR A 121 -4.40 2.93 0.89
N GLN A 122 -3.11 2.76 1.17
CA GLN A 122 -2.41 3.46 2.25
C GLN A 122 -2.27 4.95 1.93
N ARG A 123 -1.96 5.30 0.67
CA ARG A 123 -1.94 6.69 0.20
C ARG A 123 -3.28 7.39 0.49
N GLN A 124 -4.40 6.75 0.18
CA GLN A 124 -5.72 7.33 0.47
C GLN A 124 -5.90 7.59 1.98
N SER A 125 -5.45 6.67 2.83
CA SER A 125 -5.51 6.89 4.28
C SER A 125 -4.70 8.10 4.74
N VAL A 126 -3.58 8.41 4.06
CA VAL A 126 -2.79 9.62 4.31
C VAL A 126 -3.59 10.87 3.91
N MET A 127 -4.26 10.83 2.75
CA MET A 127 -5.10 11.93 2.29
C MET A 127 -6.30 12.17 3.23
N ASP A 128 -6.95 11.09 3.66
CA ASP A 128 -8.06 11.14 4.61
C ASP A 128 -7.61 11.70 5.97
N ALA A 129 -6.44 11.27 6.47
CA ALA A 129 -5.88 11.79 7.72
C ALA A 129 -5.58 13.29 7.64
N LYS A 130 -5.01 13.74 6.51
CA LYS A 130 -4.72 15.16 6.26
C LYS A 130 -6.01 15.99 6.29
N MET A 131 -7.03 15.55 5.54
CA MET A 131 -8.34 16.21 5.52
C MET A 131 -8.97 16.28 6.92
N LEU A 132 -8.95 15.18 7.67
CA LEU A 132 -9.47 15.14 9.05
C LEU A 132 -8.72 16.10 9.99
N ALA A 133 -7.39 16.18 9.87
CA ALA A 133 -6.58 17.13 10.64
C ALA A 133 -6.94 18.58 10.31
N GLU A 134 -7.18 18.91 9.03
CA GLU A 134 -7.60 20.23 8.57
C GLU A 134 -9.01 20.61 9.08
N THR A 135 -9.87 19.63 9.34
CA THR A 135 -11.20 19.86 9.97
C THR A 135 -11.15 19.93 11.49
N GLY A 136 -9.96 19.84 12.09
CA GLY A 136 -9.74 19.99 13.52
C GLY A 136 -9.94 18.73 14.35
N LYS A 137 -9.91 17.53 13.75
CA LYS A 137 -9.87 16.28 14.50
C LYS A 137 -8.52 16.13 15.18
N SER A 138 -8.50 15.58 16.41
CA SER A 138 -7.29 15.18 17.12
C SER A 138 -6.65 13.94 16.47
N ALA A 139 -5.38 13.69 16.75
CA ALA A 139 -4.68 12.50 16.27
C ALA A 139 -5.36 11.20 16.71
N ALA A 140 -5.90 11.17 17.93
CA ALA A 140 -6.63 10.01 18.46
C ALA A 140 -7.96 9.76 17.72
N GLU A 141 -8.71 10.81 17.38
CA GLU A 141 -9.94 10.69 16.58
C GLU A 141 -9.63 10.23 15.16
N ILE A 142 -8.59 10.79 14.53
CA ILE A 142 -8.13 10.37 13.19
C ILE A 142 -7.76 8.89 13.20
N LYS A 143 -6.94 8.45 14.17
CA LYS A 143 -6.59 7.04 14.34
C LYS A 143 -7.83 6.16 14.45
N LYS A 144 -8.80 6.56 15.28
CA LYS A 144 -10.04 5.79 15.46
C LYS A 144 -10.80 5.64 14.15
N ILE A 145 -11.04 6.74 13.43
CA ILE A 145 -11.79 6.75 12.17
C ILE A 145 -11.12 5.84 11.14
N LEU A 146 -9.81 5.99 10.92
CA LEU A 146 -9.09 5.19 9.93
C LEU A 146 -8.99 3.70 10.32
N THR A 147 -8.89 3.39 11.61
CA THR A 147 -8.85 2.01 12.09
C THR A 147 -10.23 1.34 11.96
N ASP A 148 -11.31 2.05 12.25
CA ASP A 148 -12.68 1.53 12.11
C ASP A 148 -12.99 1.15 10.65
N GLN A 149 -12.40 1.84 9.66
CA GLN A 149 -12.57 1.58 8.22
C GLN A 149 -11.55 0.57 7.64
N LYS A 150 -10.79 -0.14 8.47
CA LYS A 150 -9.70 -1.02 7.98
C LYS A 150 -10.17 -2.10 7.00
N LEU A 151 -11.38 -2.62 7.17
CA LEU A 151 -11.96 -3.65 6.31
C LEU A 151 -12.81 -3.08 5.15
N ASP A 152 -12.97 -1.76 5.07
CA ASP A 152 -13.72 -1.11 3.99
C ASP A 152 -12.85 -0.92 2.75
N SER A 153 -12.11 -1.96 2.38
CA SER A 153 -11.26 -1.99 1.19
C SER A 153 -11.10 -3.40 0.64
N SER A 154 -10.79 -3.50 -0.64
CA SER A 154 -10.38 -4.73 -1.32
C SER A 154 -9.28 -4.43 -2.31
N ILE A 155 -8.29 -5.32 -2.39
CA ILE A 155 -7.25 -5.29 -3.42
C ILE A 155 -7.23 -6.65 -4.10
N TYR A 156 -7.23 -6.65 -5.43
CA TYR A 156 -6.96 -7.83 -6.26
C TYR A 156 -5.73 -7.57 -7.10
N ILE A 157 -4.79 -8.52 -7.09
CA ILE A 157 -3.51 -8.40 -7.78
C ILE A 157 -3.18 -9.69 -8.53
N THR A 158 -2.71 -9.55 -9.77
CA THR A 158 -2.10 -10.66 -10.52
C THR A 158 -0.60 -10.45 -10.66
N LEU A 159 0.15 -11.53 -10.64
CA LEU A 159 1.61 -11.55 -10.65
C LEU A 159 2.12 -12.42 -11.80
N ASP A 160 3.31 -12.10 -12.28
CA ASP A 160 3.98 -12.98 -13.24
C ASP A 160 4.56 -14.23 -12.56
N THR A 161 4.98 -14.11 -11.30
CA THR A 161 5.56 -15.22 -10.53
C THR A 161 5.28 -15.06 -9.03
N LEU A 162 5.13 -16.20 -8.33
CA LEU A 162 5.05 -16.22 -6.85
C LEU A 162 6.43 -16.39 -6.18
N LYS A 163 7.52 -16.44 -6.97
CA LYS A 163 8.88 -16.72 -6.47
C LYS A 163 9.26 -15.81 -5.30
N TYR A 164 9.08 -14.51 -5.49
CA TYR A 164 9.49 -13.50 -4.52
C TYR A 164 8.59 -13.50 -3.27
N LEU A 165 7.27 -13.63 -3.45
CA LEU A 165 6.32 -13.70 -2.33
C LEU A 165 6.55 -14.94 -1.46
N LYS A 166 6.83 -16.10 -2.08
CA LYS A 166 7.15 -17.32 -1.34
C LYS A 166 8.40 -17.15 -0.50
N LYS A 167 9.46 -16.56 -1.08
CA LYS A 167 10.70 -16.24 -0.38
C LYS A 167 10.47 -15.25 0.77
N GLY A 168 9.61 -14.26 0.56
CA GLY A 168 9.32 -13.22 1.53
C GLY A 168 8.36 -13.62 2.66
N GLY A 169 7.54 -14.66 2.47
CA GLY A 169 6.57 -15.11 3.48
C GLY A 169 5.39 -14.17 3.74
N ARG A 170 5.05 -13.26 2.79
CA ARG A 170 3.94 -12.29 2.89
C ARG A 170 2.64 -12.78 2.27
N ILE A 171 2.53 -14.09 2.05
CA ILE A 171 1.32 -14.75 1.56
C ILE A 171 0.84 -15.83 2.51
N THR A 172 -0.45 -16.16 2.42
CA THR A 172 -1.00 -17.28 3.17
C THR A 172 -0.46 -18.63 2.65
N PRO A 173 -0.48 -19.71 3.48
CA PRO A 173 -0.11 -21.04 3.02
C PRO A 173 -0.93 -21.49 1.79
N ALA A 174 -2.21 -21.13 1.71
CA ALA A 174 -3.08 -21.46 0.57
C ALA A 174 -2.58 -20.78 -0.72
N ALA A 175 -2.23 -19.50 -0.66
CA ALA A 175 -1.64 -18.78 -1.81
C ALA A 175 -0.26 -19.33 -2.17
N ALA A 176 0.57 -19.67 -1.18
CA ALA A 176 1.89 -20.30 -1.43
C ALA A 176 1.80 -21.69 -2.08
N ALA A 177 0.72 -22.43 -1.84
CA ALA A 177 0.47 -23.73 -2.44
C ALA A 177 0.10 -23.68 -3.93
N ILE A 178 -0.23 -22.48 -4.46
CA ILE A 178 -0.41 -22.29 -5.90
C ILE A 178 0.91 -22.60 -6.60
N GLY A 179 0.98 -23.79 -7.24
CA GLY A 179 2.20 -24.27 -7.92
C GLY A 179 2.57 -23.39 -9.12
N THR A 180 3.84 -23.39 -9.46
CA THR A 180 4.35 -22.81 -10.72
C THR A 180 4.03 -23.76 -11.87
N VAL A 181 2.85 -23.63 -12.46
CA VAL A 181 2.51 -24.31 -13.70
C VAL A 181 2.64 -23.31 -14.83
N LEU A 182 3.29 -23.73 -15.92
CA LEU A 182 3.49 -22.88 -17.09
C LEU A 182 2.15 -22.21 -17.54
N ASN A 183 2.21 -20.90 -17.74
CA ASN A 183 1.07 -20.08 -18.19
C ASN A 183 -0.12 -19.96 -17.22
N LEU A 184 0.01 -20.38 -15.96
CA LEU A 184 -0.98 -20.10 -14.93
C LEU A 184 -0.60 -18.80 -14.20
N LYS A 185 -1.57 -17.88 -14.12
CA LYS A 185 -1.44 -16.62 -13.38
C LYS A 185 -2.26 -16.70 -12.10
N PRO A 186 -1.64 -16.45 -10.95
CA PRO A 186 -2.37 -16.30 -9.70
C PRO A 186 -3.10 -14.96 -9.69
N VAL A 187 -4.30 -14.96 -9.15
CA VAL A 187 -4.99 -13.75 -8.67
C VAL A 187 -5.04 -13.88 -7.16
N LEU A 188 -4.44 -12.92 -6.49
CA LEU A 188 -4.43 -12.81 -5.03
C LEU A 188 -5.33 -11.68 -4.59
N GLN A 189 -5.79 -11.73 -3.34
CA GLN A 189 -6.58 -10.68 -2.71
C GLN A 189 -5.95 -10.21 -1.40
N ILE A 190 -6.21 -8.96 -1.03
CA ILE A 190 -6.00 -8.43 0.32
C ILE A 190 -7.34 -7.87 0.80
N GLN A 191 -7.89 -8.53 1.83
CA GLN A 191 -9.09 -8.08 2.55
C GLN A 191 -8.84 -8.22 4.05
N GLY A 192 -7.70 -7.72 4.51
CA GLY A 192 -7.17 -7.87 5.84
C GLY A 192 -5.64 -7.87 5.84
N GLU A 193 -5.02 -8.82 6.53
CA GLU A 193 -3.60 -8.74 6.88
C GLU A 193 -2.64 -9.14 5.75
N LYS A 194 -2.91 -10.23 5.02
CA LYS A 194 -1.94 -10.85 4.07
C LYS A 194 -2.57 -11.06 2.71
N LEU A 195 -1.67 -11.27 1.71
CA LEU A 195 -2.11 -11.73 0.40
C LEU A 195 -2.62 -13.17 0.50
N ASP A 196 -3.86 -13.37 0.12
CA ASP A 196 -4.51 -14.68 0.08
C ASP A 196 -4.86 -15.09 -1.35
N ALA A 197 -5.09 -16.38 -1.57
CA ALA A 197 -5.49 -16.91 -2.85
C ALA A 197 -6.93 -16.54 -3.19
N TYR A 198 -7.15 -15.94 -4.37
CA TYR A 198 -8.49 -15.70 -4.89
C TYR A 198 -8.83 -16.62 -6.06
N ALA A 199 -7.99 -16.62 -7.10
CA ALA A 199 -8.19 -17.44 -8.29
C ALA A 199 -6.87 -17.88 -8.92
N LYS A 200 -6.96 -18.90 -9.76
CA LYS A 200 -5.87 -19.40 -10.59
C LYS A 200 -6.39 -19.57 -12.01
N VAL A 201 -5.86 -18.80 -12.94
CA VAL A 201 -6.37 -18.72 -14.30
C VAL A 201 -5.27 -18.85 -15.34
N ARG A 202 -5.63 -19.10 -16.61
CA ARG A 202 -4.65 -19.20 -17.70
C ARG A 202 -4.44 -17.84 -18.36
N GLY A 203 -3.20 -17.33 -18.27
CA GLY A 203 -2.77 -16.11 -18.93
C GLY A 203 -3.30 -14.82 -18.28
N LYS A 204 -2.63 -13.72 -18.57
CA LYS A 204 -2.85 -12.40 -17.95
C LYS A 204 -4.21 -11.79 -18.27
N LYS A 205 -4.72 -12.02 -19.49
CA LYS A 205 -6.05 -11.55 -19.90
C LYS A 205 -7.18 -12.12 -19.02
N GLN A 206 -7.11 -13.43 -18.69
CA GLN A 206 -8.09 -14.04 -17.79
C GLN A 206 -7.91 -13.56 -16.35
N ALA A 207 -6.66 -13.28 -15.92
CA ALA A 207 -6.39 -12.73 -14.60
C ALA A 207 -7.00 -11.32 -14.45
N LYS A 208 -6.80 -10.43 -15.42
CA LYS A 208 -7.44 -9.10 -15.45
C LYS A 208 -8.96 -9.20 -15.35
N ARG A 209 -9.58 -10.06 -16.16
CA ARG A 209 -11.05 -10.30 -16.11
C ARG A 209 -11.52 -10.82 -14.75
N ALA A 210 -10.76 -11.73 -14.13
CA ALA A 210 -11.11 -12.28 -12.82
C ALA A 210 -11.04 -11.19 -11.73
N MET A 211 -10.02 -10.34 -11.76
CA MET A 211 -9.89 -9.20 -10.84
C MET A 211 -11.04 -8.19 -11.02
N LEU A 212 -11.37 -7.81 -12.24
CA LEU A 212 -12.45 -6.86 -12.51
C LEU A 212 -13.83 -7.42 -12.11
N LYS A 213 -14.06 -8.72 -12.34
CA LYS A 213 -15.28 -9.40 -11.88
C LYS A 213 -15.38 -9.41 -10.35
N ALA A 214 -14.27 -9.70 -9.67
CA ALA A 214 -14.21 -9.72 -8.22
C ALA A 214 -14.44 -8.32 -7.63
N MET A 215 -13.79 -7.31 -8.20
CA MET A 215 -13.96 -5.91 -7.80
C MET A 215 -15.40 -5.44 -7.99
N LYS A 216 -16.02 -5.77 -9.13
CA LYS A 216 -17.43 -5.43 -9.40
C LYS A 216 -18.36 -6.11 -8.39
N ASN A 217 -18.10 -7.38 -8.07
CA ASN A 217 -18.88 -8.09 -7.06
C ASN A 217 -18.76 -7.42 -5.66
N ASP A 218 -17.56 -7.05 -5.22
CA ASP A 218 -17.38 -6.35 -3.95
C ASP A 218 -18.11 -5.01 -3.94
N TRP A 219 -18.03 -4.27 -5.04
CA TRP A 219 -18.72 -2.99 -5.23
C TRP A 219 -20.25 -3.10 -5.13
N GLU A 220 -20.83 -4.13 -5.73
CA GLU A 220 -22.27 -4.34 -5.81
C GLU A 220 -22.84 -5.07 -4.57
N THR A 221 -22.00 -5.68 -3.76
CA THR A 221 -22.43 -6.45 -2.58
C THR A 221 -21.86 -5.88 -1.28
N ARG A 222 -20.59 -6.09 -1.02
CA ARG A 222 -19.90 -5.75 0.22
C ARG A 222 -19.87 -4.24 0.49
N PHE A 223 -19.73 -3.44 -0.56
CA PHE A 223 -19.62 -1.98 -0.47
C PHE A 223 -20.80 -1.23 -1.10
N LYS A 224 -21.90 -1.93 -1.35
CA LYS A 224 -23.05 -1.38 -2.08
C LYS A 224 -23.57 -0.07 -1.49
N GLU A 225 -23.71 0.01 -0.17
CA GLU A 225 -24.21 1.21 0.51
C GLU A 225 -23.22 2.37 0.31
N TYR A 226 -21.94 2.18 0.61
CA TYR A 226 -20.91 3.20 0.43
C TYR A 226 -20.73 3.64 -1.02
N ALA A 227 -20.90 2.71 -1.97
CA ALA A 227 -20.85 3.02 -3.39
C ALA A 227 -22.04 3.89 -3.83
N SER A 228 -23.24 3.64 -3.31
CA SER A 228 -24.45 4.45 -3.56
C SER A 228 -24.32 5.85 -3.02
N ASP A 229 -23.63 6.01 -1.87
CA ASP A 229 -23.40 7.30 -1.21
C ASP A 229 -22.20 8.08 -1.80
N GLY A 230 -21.52 7.50 -2.80
CA GLY A 230 -20.35 8.12 -3.44
C GLY A 230 -19.08 8.12 -2.58
N GLU A 231 -19.04 7.31 -1.52
CA GLU A 231 -17.91 7.22 -0.58
C GLU A 231 -16.81 6.29 -1.06
N MET A 232 -17.05 5.47 -2.10
CA MET A 232 -16.05 4.55 -2.64
C MET A 232 -15.20 5.22 -3.71
N CYS A 233 -13.90 4.88 -3.73
CA CYS A 233 -12.99 5.21 -4.82
C CYS A 233 -12.31 3.96 -5.38
N LEU A 234 -11.89 4.07 -6.64
CA LEU A 234 -11.14 3.04 -7.36
C LEU A 234 -9.71 3.49 -7.59
N GLN A 235 -8.80 2.55 -7.48
CA GLN A 235 -7.38 2.79 -7.65
C GLN A 235 -6.73 1.60 -8.37
N ALA A 236 -5.57 1.85 -8.97
CA ALA A 236 -4.76 0.83 -9.61
C ALA A 236 -3.31 0.94 -9.17
N ALA A 237 -2.59 -0.18 -9.22
CA ALA A 237 -1.16 -0.19 -8.98
C ALA A 237 -0.47 -1.23 -9.88
N TYR A 238 0.82 -1.03 -10.13
CA TYR A 238 1.56 -1.89 -11.04
C TYR A 238 3.04 -2.01 -10.65
N THR A 239 3.76 -2.94 -11.30
CA THR A 239 5.22 -3.01 -11.24
C THR A 239 5.83 -3.04 -12.65
N GLY A 240 6.75 -2.12 -12.92
CA GLY A 240 7.66 -2.12 -14.05
C GLY A 240 7.09 -1.76 -15.42
N ASN A 241 5.90 -2.21 -15.80
CA ASN A 241 5.34 -1.98 -17.14
C ASN A 241 4.19 -0.96 -17.10
N LEU A 242 4.53 0.30 -17.36
CA LEU A 242 3.55 1.39 -17.37
C LEU A 242 2.54 1.26 -18.52
N GLU A 243 2.97 0.86 -19.73
CA GLU A 243 2.08 0.73 -20.88
C GLU A 243 0.96 -0.28 -20.61
N GLU A 244 1.31 -1.45 -20.09
CA GLU A 244 0.33 -2.48 -19.72
C GLU A 244 -0.58 -2.03 -18.57
N ALA A 245 -0.05 -1.23 -17.63
CA ALA A 245 -0.84 -0.65 -16.54
C ALA A 245 -1.85 0.37 -17.05
N GLU A 246 -1.47 1.22 -18.00
CA GLU A 246 -2.38 2.19 -18.64
C GLU A 246 -3.48 1.49 -19.46
N GLU A 247 -3.15 0.39 -20.15
CA GLU A 247 -4.17 -0.45 -20.79
C GLU A 247 -5.15 -1.03 -19.76
N PHE A 248 -4.62 -1.55 -18.66
CA PHE A 248 -5.47 -2.11 -17.61
C PHE A 248 -6.35 -1.03 -16.93
N LYS A 249 -5.82 0.16 -16.73
CA LYS A 249 -6.60 1.31 -16.23
C LYS A 249 -7.80 1.61 -17.13
N LYS A 250 -7.64 1.55 -18.45
CA LYS A 250 -8.76 1.70 -19.42
C LYS A 250 -9.79 0.57 -19.25
N GLU A 251 -9.33 -0.68 -19.10
CA GLU A 251 -10.25 -1.82 -18.85
C GLU A 251 -11.04 -1.64 -17.53
N ILE A 252 -10.43 -1.06 -16.48
CA ILE A 252 -11.14 -0.73 -15.24
C ILE A 252 -12.20 0.35 -15.50
N GLN A 253 -11.86 1.40 -16.27
CA GLN A 253 -12.79 2.49 -16.61
C GLN A 253 -13.99 2.01 -17.43
N GLU A 254 -13.80 1.00 -18.31
CA GLU A 254 -14.90 0.37 -19.04
C GLU A 254 -15.89 -0.35 -18.11
N VAL A 255 -15.41 -0.98 -17.04
CA VAL A 255 -16.24 -1.67 -16.05
C VAL A 255 -16.92 -0.70 -15.08
N PHE A 256 -16.26 0.43 -14.78
CA PHE A 256 -16.69 1.46 -13.84
C PHE A 256 -16.71 2.83 -14.53
N PRO A 257 -17.65 3.06 -15.45
CA PRO A 257 -17.71 4.30 -16.23
C PRO A 257 -17.93 5.52 -15.34
N GLY A 258 -17.20 6.60 -15.63
CA GLY A 258 -17.29 7.86 -14.89
C GLY A 258 -16.47 7.91 -13.59
N MET A 259 -15.83 6.80 -13.17
CA MET A 259 -14.96 6.81 -12.01
C MET A 259 -13.55 7.32 -12.37
N GLU A 260 -13.03 8.24 -11.57
CA GLU A 260 -11.62 8.60 -11.62
C GLU A 260 -10.78 7.48 -10.98
N ILE A 261 -9.70 7.10 -11.64
CA ILE A 261 -8.80 6.03 -11.16
C ILE A 261 -7.42 6.61 -10.94
N HIS A 262 -7.03 6.72 -9.68
CA HIS A 262 -5.65 7.01 -9.31
C HIS A 262 -4.80 5.75 -9.53
N MET A 263 -3.63 5.91 -10.15
CA MET A 263 -2.72 4.80 -10.44
C MET A 263 -1.28 5.17 -10.12
N ASP A 264 -0.63 4.37 -9.28
CA ASP A 264 0.79 4.53 -8.92
C ASP A 264 1.58 3.23 -9.16
N PRO A 265 2.89 3.31 -9.40
CA PRO A 265 3.76 2.15 -9.28
C PRO A 265 3.82 1.68 -7.82
N LEU A 266 3.95 0.37 -7.61
CA LEU A 266 4.26 -0.18 -6.30
C LEU A 266 5.67 0.27 -5.87
N SER A 267 5.84 0.58 -4.59
CA SER A 267 7.14 0.94 -4.03
C SER A 267 8.18 -0.18 -4.25
N LEU A 268 9.46 0.18 -4.30
CA LEU A 268 10.52 -0.80 -4.57
C LEU A 268 10.63 -1.85 -3.47
N SER A 269 10.39 -1.48 -2.22
CA SER A 269 10.34 -2.43 -1.10
C SER A 269 9.20 -3.46 -1.26
N VAL A 270 8.04 -3.04 -1.80
CA VAL A 270 6.94 -3.96 -2.16
C VAL A 270 7.32 -4.77 -3.40
N ALA A 271 7.91 -4.16 -4.42
CA ALA A 271 8.33 -4.83 -5.65
C ALA A 271 9.37 -5.93 -5.39
N CYS A 272 10.19 -5.83 -4.32
CA CYS A 272 11.07 -6.92 -3.86
C CYS A 272 10.32 -8.24 -3.62
N HIS A 273 9.06 -8.17 -3.20
CA HIS A 273 8.22 -9.33 -2.91
C HIS A 273 7.26 -9.69 -4.06
N ILE A 274 6.87 -8.70 -4.85
CA ILE A 274 5.88 -8.85 -5.93
C ILE A 274 6.55 -9.23 -7.25
N GLY A 275 7.72 -8.68 -7.55
CA GLY A 275 8.42 -8.85 -8.82
C GLY A 275 7.90 -7.91 -9.91
N TYR A 276 8.43 -8.08 -11.12
CA TYR A 276 8.06 -7.31 -12.31
C TYR A 276 6.74 -7.80 -12.92
N GLY A 277 5.96 -6.91 -13.54
CA GLY A 277 4.79 -7.24 -14.36
C GLY A 277 3.51 -7.48 -13.58
N ALA A 278 3.43 -7.06 -12.32
CA ALA A 278 2.18 -7.13 -11.56
C ALA A 278 1.20 -6.03 -11.96
N LEU A 279 -0.09 -6.35 -11.89
CA LEU A 279 -1.20 -5.42 -12.04
C LEU A 279 -2.18 -5.60 -10.88
N ALA A 280 -2.61 -4.50 -10.29
CA ALA A 280 -3.58 -4.50 -9.20
C ALA A 280 -4.71 -3.51 -9.45
N VAL A 281 -5.91 -3.88 -8.99
CA VAL A 281 -7.05 -2.99 -8.84
C VAL A 281 -7.49 -2.99 -7.38
N ALA A 282 -7.81 -1.83 -6.86
CA ALA A 282 -8.24 -1.65 -5.48
C ALA A 282 -9.50 -0.79 -5.42
N CYS A 283 -10.35 -1.05 -4.45
CA CYS A 283 -11.37 -0.10 -4.01
C CYS A 283 -11.27 0.09 -2.51
N LEU A 284 -11.66 1.26 -2.05
CA LEU A 284 -11.75 1.56 -0.64
C LEU A 284 -12.76 2.67 -0.38
N ARG A 285 -13.30 2.65 0.84
CA ARG A 285 -14.08 3.75 1.36
C ARG A 285 -13.14 4.90 1.73
N LYS A 286 -13.37 6.07 1.18
CA LYS A 286 -12.73 7.34 1.58
C LYS A 286 -13.55 7.98 2.70
N VAL A 287 -12.89 8.73 3.56
CA VAL A 287 -13.59 9.53 4.55
C VAL A 287 -14.31 10.69 3.85
N THR A 288 -15.59 10.89 4.17
CA THR A 288 -16.40 12.04 3.76
C THR A 288 -16.70 12.90 4.96
N LEU A 289 -16.80 14.22 4.76
CA LEU A 289 -17.10 15.23 5.82
C LEU A 289 -18.59 15.40 5.99
#